data_17ed6d6221ec7442453936e7d0488b9f
#
_entry.id   17ed6d6221ec7442453936e7d0488b9f
#
_cell.length_a   1.000
_cell.length_b   1.000
_cell.length_c   1.000
_cell.angle_alpha   90.00
_cell.angle_beta   90.00
_cell.angle_gamma   90.00
#
_symmetry.space_group_name_H-M   'P 1'
#
loop_
_entity.id
_entity.type
_entity.pdbx_description
1 polymer ?
#
loop_
_entity_poly.entity_id
_entity_poly.type
_entity_poly.pdbx_seq_one_letter_code
_entity_poly.pdbx_strand_id
1 'polypeptide(L)'
;MKKIIAIVLAIASVFCFAACGKKAEDKVIKVGASSTPHAEILEQVKEALKKDGYELEVVVYDDYVLPNQALAEGTLDANYFQHTPYLNSYNASNGTDLVSAALIHYEPFGLYGNGVDAVADIAPGATILIPADDSNETRALLLLAQEGLIELPADASAEMGVTTLDIVDAKGFDVQAVQADTVPAQLANSNPGTVAVINGNYALQAGLKVADALAIEDASGDAAQTYANIIACRKGDENSAKIQALVKALQTDAVKTYIADSYNGAVVAIF
;
A
#
# COMPACT_ATOMS: atom_id res chain seq x y z
N MET A 1 -62.91 27.10 -29.42
CA MET A 1 -62.69 25.82 -28.70
C MET A 1 -61.44 25.07 -29.16
N LYS A 2 -61.12 24.93 -30.46
CA LYS A 2 -59.91 24.18 -30.93
C LYS A 2 -58.58 24.83 -30.54
N LYS A 3 -58.47 26.14 -30.31
CA LYS A 3 -57.24 26.85 -29.95
C LYS A 3 -56.92 26.78 -28.43
N ILE A 4 -57.90 26.54 -27.60
CA ILE A 4 -57.70 26.40 -26.12
C ILE A 4 -57.23 25.02 -25.76
N ILE A 5 -57.65 23.99 -26.50
CA ILE A 5 -57.21 22.60 -26.30
C ILE A 5 -55.72 22.41 -26.67
N ALA A 6 -55.21 23.15 -27.68
CA ALA A 6 -53.79 23.10 -28.06
C ALA A 6 -52.83 23.71 -27.02
N ILE A 7 -53.29 24.75 -26.25
CA ILE A 7 -52.49 25.40 -25.22
C ILE A 7 -52.43 24.53 -23.97
N VAL A 8 -53.49 23.82 -23.61
CA VAL A 8 -53.53 22.91 -22.45
C VAL A 8 -52.63 21.68 -22.67
N LEU A 9 -52.55 21.15 -23.88
CA LEU A 9 -51.65 20.04 -24.25
C LEU A 9 -50.18 20.46 -24.27
N ALA A 10 -49.86 21.72 -24.63
CA ALA A 10 -48.48 22.24 -24.66
C ALA A 10 -47.98 22.49 -23.22
N ILE A 11 -48.84 22.85 -22.27
CA ILE A 11 -48.43 23.05 -20.86
C ILE A 11 -48.29 21.70 -20.14
N ALA A 12 -49.04 20.67 -20.50
CA ALA A 12 -48.89 19.32 -19.93
C ALA A 12 -47.56 18.62 -20.34
N SER A 13 -47.05 18.94 -21.53
CA SER A 13 -45.80 18.37 -22.03
C SER A 13 -44.51 19.03 -21.42
N VAL A 14 -44.64 20.24 -20.86
CA VAL A 14 -43.47 20.90 -20.20
C VAL A 14 -43.26 20.41 -18.77
N PHE A 15 -44.28 19.86 -18.10
CA PHE A 15 -44.14 19.30 -16.74
C PHE A 15 -43.59 17.87 -16.69
N CYS A 16 -43.48 17.16 -17.82
CA CYS A 16 -42.92 15.79 -17.86
C CYS A 16 -41.36 15.74 -17.96
N PHE A 17 -40.66 16.86 -18.14
CA PHE A 17 -39.21 16.90 -18.17
C PHE A 17 -38.52 17.35 -16.88
N ALA A 18 -39.28 17.64 -15.81
CA ALA A 18 -38.71 18.00 -14.52
C ALA A 18 -38.57 16.82 -13.53
N ALA A 19 -38.81 15.59 -13.98
CA ALA A 19 -38.35 14.41 -13.28
C ALA A 19 -36.87 14.15 -13.68
N CYS A 20 -35.97 15.07 -13.30
CA CYS A 20 -34.57 14.77 -13.17
C CYS A 20 -34.48 13.66 -12.11
N GLY A 21 -34.47 12.42 -12.59
CA GLY A 21 -34.13 11.28 -11.76
C GLY A 21 -32.81 11.62 -11.08
N LYS A 22 -32.78 11.75 -9.75
CA LYS A 22 -31.53 11.66 -9.02
C LYS A 22 -30.88 10.39 -9.53
N LYS A 23 -29.70 10.53 -10.19
CA LYS A 23 -28.86 9.39 -10.51
C LYS A 23 -28.82 8.57 -9.22
N ALA A 24 -29.22 7.30 -9.27
CA ALA A 24 -29.08 6.44 -8.11
C ALA A 24 -27.63 6.59 -7.66
N GLU A 25 -27.44 6.95 -6.41
CA GLU A 25 -26.11 7.13 -5.84
C GLU A 25 -25.41 5.79 -5.97
N ASP A 26 -24.27 5.76 -6.64
CA ASP A 26 -23.47 4.55 -6.77
C ASP A 26 -22.98 4.13 -5.38
N LYS A 27 -23.46 2.99 -4.90
CA LYS A 27 -23.19 2.47 -3.55
C LYS A 27 -22.05 1.43 -3.55
N VAL A 28 -21.48 1.12 -4.70
CA VAL A 28 -20.33 0.24 -4.78
C VAL A 28 -19.06 1.04 -4.48
N ILE A 29 -18.23 0.53 -3.56
CA ILE A 29 -16.89 1.06 -3.27
C ILE A 29 -15.90 0.05 -3.84
N LYS A 30 -15.18 0.44 -4.89
CA LYS A 30 -14.15 -0.41 -5.52
C LYS A 30 -12.78 -0.06 -4.98
N VAL A 31 -12.11 -1.03 -4.33
CA VAL A 31 -10.81 -0.84 -3.70
C VAL A 31 -9.79 -1.80 -4.30
N GLY A 32 -8.70 -1.25 -4.87
CA GLY A 32 -7.54 -2.03 -5.29
C GLY A 32 -6.65 -2.35 -4.08
N ALA A 33 -6.22 -3.60 -3.93
CA ALA A 33 -5.43 -4.03 -2.77
C ALA A 33 -4.43 -5.14 -3.13
N SER A 34 -3.34 -5.26 -2.36
CA SER A 34 -2.54 -6.50 -2.37
C SER A 34 -3.31 -7.62 -1.66
N SER A 35 -3.02 -8.88 -2.01
CA SER A 35 -3.78 -10.03 -1.52
C SER A 35 -3.75 -10.15 0.01
N THR A 36 -2.59 -10.03 0.63
CA THR A 36 -2.38 -10.03 2.09
C THR A 36 -1.40 -8.93 2.49
N PRO A 37 -1.59 -8.24 3.60
CA PRO A 37 -2.71 -8.31 4.53
C PRO A 37 -3.93 -7.48 4.08
N HIS A 38 -3.79 -6.65 3.05
CA HIS A 38 -4.70 -5.57 2.68
C HIS A 38 -6.11 -6.06 2.29
N ALA A 39 -6.21 -7.00 1.32
CA ALA A 39 -7.50 -7.55 0.93
C ALA A 39 -8.16 -8.32 2.09
N GLU A 40 -7.37 -9.05 2.90
CA GLU A 40 -7.88 -9.77 4.07
C GLU A 40 -8.47 -8.83 5.13
N ILE A 41 -7.85 -7.66 5.35
CA ILE A 41 -8.37 -6.63 6.26
C ILE A 41 -9.65 -6.00 5.67
N LEU A 42 -9.69 -5.72 4.36
CA LEU A 42 -10.89 -5.22 3.67
C LEU A 42 -12.08 -6.18 3.77
N GLU A 43 -11.84 -7.49 3.71
CA GLU A 43 -12.90 -8.50 3.89
C GLU A 43 -13.61 -8.39 5.25
N GLN A 44 -12.88 -7.98 6.32
CA GLN A 44 -13.46 -7.83 7.66
C GLN A 44 -14.49 -6.71 7.76
N VAL A 45 -14.47 -5.75 6.83
CA VAL A 45 -15.37 -4.58 6.89
C VAL A 45 -16.55 -4.65 5.92
N LYS A 46 -16.64 -5.68 5.06
CA LYS A 46 -17.73 -5.84 4.08
C LYS A 46 -19.12 -5.80 4.71
N GLU A 47 -19.33 -6.53 5.78
CA GLU A 47 -20.64 -6.58 6.45
C GLU A 47 -20.98 -5.27 7.16
N ALA A 48 -19.99 -4.53 7.68
CA ALA A 48 -20.20 -3.22 8.27
C ALA A 48 -20.61 -2.20 7.19
N LEU A 49 -19.89 -2.17 6.07
CA LEU A 49 -20.21 -1.31 4.93
C LEU A 49 -21.60 -1.62 4.35
N LYS A 50 -21.96 -2.91 4.25
CA LYS A 50 -23.28 -3.32 3.78
C LYS A 50 -24.43 -2.82 4.67
N LYS A 51 -24.24 -2.82 5.99
CA LYS A 51 -25.20 -2.23 6.94
C LYS A 51 -25.35 -0.72 6.75
N ASP A 52 -24.26 -0.03 6.37
CA ASP A 52 -24.25 1.40 6.05
C ASP A 52 -24.74 1.69 4.60
N GLY A 53 -25.17 0.64 3.88
CA GLY A 53 -25.77 0.75 2.54
C GLY A 53 -24.75 0.79 1.39
N TYR A 54 -23.50 0.37 1.63
CA TYR A 54 -22.45 0.24 0.61
C TYR A 54 -22.12 -1.22 0.31
N GLU A 55 -21.74 -1.50 -0.93
CA GLU A 55 -21.15 -2.77 -1.35
C GLU A 55 -19.64 -2.57 -1.57
N LEU A 56 -18.82 -3.39 -0.93
CA LEU A 56 -17.36 -3.36 -1.11
C LEU A 56 -16.92 -4.39 -2.15
N GLU A 57 -16.33 -3.91 -3.25
CA GLU A 57 -15.67 -4.69 -4.27
C GLU A 57 -14.15 -4.56 -4.12
N VAL A 58 -13.46 -5.66 -3.79
CA VAL A 58 -12.00 -5.70 -3.65
C VAL A 58 -11.40 -6.28 -4.92
N VAL A 59 -10.50 -5.51 -5.55
CA VAL A 59 -9.74 -5.93 -6.74
C VAL A 59 -8.30 -6.18 -6.33
N VAL A 60 -7.86 -7.43 -6.42
CA VAL A 60 -6.50 -7.80 -6.00
C VAL A 60 -5.49 -7.53 -7.12
N TYR A 61 -4.35 -6.96 -6.74
CA TYR A 61 -3.20 -6.70 -7.59
C TYR A 61 -1.94 -7.33 -6.98
N ASP A 62 -1.07 -7.85 -7.83
CA ASP A 62 0.18 -8.49 -7.42
C ASP A 62 1.39 -7.52 -7.46
N ASP A 63 1.24 -6.36 -8.11
CA ASP A 63 2.27 -5.31 -8.24
C ASP A 63 1.83 -3.97 -7.60
N TYR A 64 2.77 -3.02 -7.52
CA TYR A 64 2.52 -1.70 -6.91
C TYR A 64 2.16 -0.59 -7.92
N VAL A 65 2.25 -0.84 -9.23
CA VAL A 65 2.02 0.18 -10.27
C VAL A 65 0.54 0.24 -10.67
N LEU A 66 -0.03 -0.93 -10.98
CA LEU A 66 -1.39 -1.04 -11.51
C LEU A 66 -2.48 -0.49 -10.59
N PRO A 67 -2.44 -0.66 -9.25
CA PRO A 67 -3.50 -0.11 -8.38
C PRO A 67 -3.56 1.42 -8.41
N ASN A 68 -2.42 2.10 -8.53
CA ASN A 68 -2.39 3.56 -8.65
C ASN A 68 -2.84 4.03 -10.04
N GLN A 69 -2.43 3.32 -11.09
CA GLN A 69 -2.92 3.59 -12.45
C GLN A 69 -4.45 3.46 -12.53
N ALA A 70 -5.00 2.35 -12.04
CA ALA A 70 -6.44 2.08 -12.03
C ALA A 70 -7.22 3.13 -11.20
N LEU A 71 -6.64 3.60 -10.09
CA LEU A 71 -7.21 4.67 -9.28
C LEU A 71 -7.20 6.01 -10.02
N ALA A 72 -6.08 6.38 -10.64
CA ALA A 72 -5.95 7.62 -11.41
C ALA A 72 -6.90 7.65 -12.62
N GLU A 73 -7.09 6.51 -13.30
CA GLU A 73 -8.03 6.34 -14.42
C GLU A 73 -9.51 6.31 -13.98
N GLY A 74 -9.80 6.25 -12.68
CA GLY A 74 -11.16 6.26 -12.13
C GLY A 74 -11.87 4.91 -12.19
N THR A 75 -11.17 3.79 -12.43
CA THR A 75 -11.73 2.44 -12.39
C THR A 75 -11.85 1.89 -10.96
N LEU A 76 -11.12 2.49 -10.02
CA LEU A 76 -11.23 2.28 -8.58
C LEU A 76 -11.70 3.56 -7.88
N ASP A 77 -12.34 3.42 -6.72
CA ASP A 77 -12.65 4.54 -5.81
C ASP A 77 -11.48 4.83 -4.86
N ALA A 78 -10.77 3.78 -4.44
CA ALA A 78 -9.60 3.85 -3.56
C ALA A 78 -8.62 2.71 -3.87
N ASN A 79 -7.41 2.82 -3.31
CA ASN A 79 -6.55 1.65 -3.15
C ASN A 79 -5.96 1.56 -1.74
N TYR A 80 -5.53 0.36 -1.37
CA TYR A 80 -4.97 0.02 -0.09
C TYR A 80 -3.86 -1.02 -0.29
N PHE A 81 -2.60 -0.56 -0.40
CA PHE A 81 -1.43 -1.41 -0.65
C PHE A 81 -0.09 -0.69 -0.39
N GLN A 82 -0.11 0.63 -0.21
CA GLN A 82 1.05 1.50 -0.26
C GLN A 82 1.13 2.43 0.96
N HIS A 83 2.31 2.99 1.18
CA HIS A 83 2.58 4.06 2.14
C HIS A 83 2.77 5.42 1.45
N THR A 84 2.75 6.50 2.23
CA THR A 84 2.83 7.87 1.71
C THR A 84 4.09 8.15 0.87
N PRO A 85 5.31 7.75 1.24
CA PRO A 85 6.49 7.97 0.39
C PRO A 85 6.37 7.33 -1.00
N TYR A 86 5.83 6.11 -1.09
CA TYR A 86 5.57 5.46 -2.38
C TYR A 86 4.55 6.24 -3.22
N LEU A 87 3.43 6.65 -2.61
CA LEU A 87 2.41 7.46 -3.28
C LEU A 87 3.00 8.76 -3.84
N ASN A 88 3.85 9.44 -3.07
CA ASN A 88 4.49 10.68 -3.49
C ASN A 88 5.44 10.47 -4.68
N SER A 89 6.28 9.42 -4.63
CA SER A 89 7.18 9.05 -5.73
C SER A 89 6.38 8.67 -6.98
N TYR A 90 5.31 7.87 -6.83
CA TYR A 90 4.42 7.53 -7.94
C TYR A 90 3.80 8.77 -8.59
N ASN A 91 3.25 9.68 -7.78
CA ASN A 91 2.65 10.92 -8.29
C ASN A 91 3.68 11.77 -9.07
N ALA A 92 4.88 11.92 -8.53
CA ALA A 92 5.95 12.70 -9.17
C ALA A 92 6.36 12.08 -10.53
N SER A 93 6.48 10.76 -10.59
CA SER A 93 6.94 10.04 -11.78
C SER A 93 5.86 9.93 -12.86
N ASN A 94 4.56 9.92 -12.49
CA ASN A 94 3.44 9.68 -13.41
C ASN A 94 2.58 10.92 -13.66
N GLY A 95 2.88 12.07 -13.01
CA GLY A 95 2.12 13.30 -13.16
C GLY A 95 0.68 13.18 -12.62
N THR A 96 0.49 12.36 -11.59
CA THR A 96 -0.79 12.19 -10.89
C THR A 96 -0.82 13.01 -9.60
N ASP A 97 -1.99 13.15 -8.98
CA ASP A 97 -2.20 13.89 -7.74
C ASP A 97 -3.08 13.10 -6.75
N LEU A 98 -2.86 11.79 -6.67
CA LEU A 98 -3.52 10.93 -5.71
C LEU A 98 -3.16 11.35 -4.28
N VAL A 99 -4.08 11.16 -3.33
CA VAL A 99 -3.91 11.61 -1.93
C VAL A 99 -4.22 10.50 -0.94
N SER A 100 -3.61 10.59 0.25
CA SER A 100 -3.95 9.75 1.39
C SER A 100 -5.22 10.26 2.06
N ALA A 101 -6.20 9.37 2.26
CA ALA A 101 -7.41 9.65 3.02
C ALA A 101 -7.28 9.22 4.49
N ALA A 102 -6.51 8.17 4.79
CA ALA A 102 -6.28 7.68 6.15
C ALA A 102 -5.06 6.78 6.23
N LEU A 103 -4.43 6.76 7.41
CA LEU A 103 -3.41 5.77 7.79
C LEU A 103 -4.13 4.58 8.44
N ILE A 104 -3.71 3.35 8.13
CA ILE A 104 -4.39 2.13 8.65
C ILE A 104 -3.43 1.24 9.43
N HIS A 105 -2.33 0.79 8.84
CA HIS A 105 -1.40 -0.10 9.51
C HIS A 105 0.03 0.12 9.04
N TYR A 106 0.96 -0.44 9.80
CA TYR A 106 2.37 -0.48 9.47
C TYR A 106 2.83 -1.92 9.31
N GLU A 107 3.74 -2.15 8.35
CA GLU A 107 4.42 -3.41 8.10
C GLU A 107 5.94 -3.17 8.20
N PRO A 108 6.63 -3.73 9.22
CA PRO A 108 8.08 -3.61 9.30
C PRO A 108 8.76 -4.26 8.10
N PHE A 109 9.80 -3.63 7.55
CA PHE A 109 10.70 -4.31 6.63
C PHE A 109 11.47 -5.39 7.37
N GLY A 110 11.69 -6.52 6.70
CA GLY A 110 12.52 -7.61 7.21
C GLY A 110 13.69 -7.90 6.29
N LEU A 111 14.86 -8.17 6.86
CA LEU A 111 16.00 -8.78 6.20
C LEU A 111 15.92 -10.31 6.37
N TYR A 112 15.84 -11.05 5.30
CA TYR A 112 15.69 -12.50 5.28
C TYR A 112 16.89 -13.15 4.60
N GLY A 113 17.26 -14.36 5.02
CA GLY A 113 18.40 -15.10 4.50
C GLY A 113 18.02 -16.42 3.82
N ASN A 114 18.74 -16.78 2.76
CA ASN A 114 18.73 -18.13 2.22
C ASN A 114 19.89 -18.93 2.80
N GLY A 115 19.64 -19.73 3.83
CA GLY A 115 20.66 -20.50 4.55
C GLY A 115 21.59 -19.63 5.40
N VAL A 116 21.09 -18.51 5.90
CA VAL A 116 21.76 -17.59 6.84
C VAL A 116 20.87 -17.44 8.06
N ASP A 117 21.40 -17.60 9.24
CA ASP A 117 20.63 -17.59 10.49
C ASP A 117 20.79 -16.30 11.32
N ALA A 118 21.82 -15.50 11.06
CA ALA A 118 22.06 -14.23 11.73
C ALA A 118 22.79 -13.22 10.83
N VAL A 119 22.61 -11.92 11.09
CA VAL A 119 23.32 -10.85 10.35
C VAL A 119 24.84 -11.05 10.37
N ALA A 120 25.40 -11.50 11.52
CA ALA A 120 26.82 -11.75 11.67
C ALA A 120 27.37 -12.90 10.82
N ASP A 121 26.50 -13.78 10.31
CA ASP A 121 26.85 -14.94 9.51
C ASP A 121 26.83 -14.63 7.98
N ILE A 122 26.43 -13.41 7.61
CA ILE A 122 26.46 -12.98 6.20
C ILE A 122 27.92 -12.84 5.76
N ALA A 123 28.33 -13.71 4.84
CA ALA A 123 29.71 -13.77 4.39
C ALA A 123 30.06 -12.57 3.49
N PRO A 124 31.31 -12.03 3.53
CA PRO A 124 31.77 -11.06 2.56
C PRO A 124 31.60 -11.57 1.13
N GLY A 125 31.13 -10.72 0.23
CA GLY A 125 30.78 -11.09 -1.14
C GLY A 125 29.38 -11.63 -1.33
N ALA A 126 28.57 -11.75 -0.27
CA ALA A 126 27.17 -12.14 -0.38
C ALA A 126 26.38 -11.14 -1.21
N THR A 127 25.41 -11.64 -1.96
CA THR A 127 24.41 -10.81 -2.64
C THR A 127 23.32 -10.39 -1.67
N ILE A 128 22.97 -9.10 -1.70
CA ILE A 128 21.86 -8.52 -0.95
C ILE A 128 20.83 -7.99 -1.95
N LEU A 129 19.67 -8.61 -2.02
CA LEU A 129 18.57 -8.17 -2.88
C LEU A 129 17.71 -7.14 -2.14
N ILE A 130 17.35 -6.05 -2.81
CA ILE A 130 16.48 -5.01 -2.27
C ILE A 130 15.43 -4.57 -3.31
N PRO A 131 14.28 -3.97 -2.89
CA PRO A 131 13.34 -3.37 -3.82
C PRO A 131 13.97 -2.23 -4.62
N ALA A 132 13.57 -2.05 -5.89
CA ALA A 132 14.15 -1.07 -6.81
C ALA A 132 13.30 0.21 -6.97
N ASP A 133 12.12 0.30 -6.36
CA ASP A 133 11.39 1.56 -6.39
C ASP A 133 11.98 2.57 -5.40
N ASP A 134 12.04 3.84 -5.77
CA ASP A 134 12.77 4.89 -5.06
C ASP A 134 12.55 4.89 -3.54
N SER A 135 11.30 4.73 -3.11
CA SER A 135 10.95 4.83 -1.69
C SER A 135 11.33 3.56 -0.90
N ASN A 136 11.15 2.37 -1.48
CA ASN A 136 11.50 1.12 -0.83
C ASN A 136 12.99 0.80 -0.98
N GLU A 137 13.67 1.21 -2.06
CA GLU A 137 15.13 1.16 -2.18
C GLU A 137 15.78 1.96 -1.05
N THR A 138 15.37 3.23 -0.88
CA THR A 138 15.84 4.09 0.23
C THR A 138 15.62 3.40 1.59
N ARG A 139 14.42 2.93 1.84
CA ARG A 139 14.04 2.28 3.11
C ARG A 139 14.89 1.03 3.39
N ALA A 140 15.12 0.21 2.36
CA ALA A 140 15.95 -0.99 2.47
C ALA A 140 17.42 -0.64 2.76
N LEU A 141 17.96 0.37 2.08
CA LEU A 141 19.34 0.83 2.32
C LEU A 141 19.52 1.39 3.73
N LEU A 142 18.54 2.13 4.26
CA LEU A 142 18.56 2.63 5.63
C LEU A 142 18.58 1.47 6.65
N LEU A 143 17.80 0.41 6.44
CA LEU A 143 17.85 -0.80 7.28
C LEU A 143 19.21 -1.48 7.20
N LEU A 144 19.78 -1.65 6.00
CA LEU A 144 21.11 -2.25 5.84
C LEU A 144 22.21 -1.44 6.52
N ALA A 145 22.13 -0.12 6.46
CA ALA A 145 23.06 0.77 7.15
C ALA A 145 22.92 0.71 8.67
N GLN A 146 21.67 0.64 9.20
CA GLN A 146 21.39 0.44 10.61
C GLN A 146 22.01 -0.87 11.14
N GLU A 147 21.95 -1.94 10.35
CA GLU A 147 22.53 -3.24 10.70
C GLU A 147 24.05 -3.28 10.46
N GLY A 148 24.64 -2.17 10.00
CA GLY A 148 26.08 -2.06 9.76
C GLY A 148 26.59 -2.85 8.55
N LEU A 149 25.71 -3.28 7.65
CA LEU A 149 26.05 -4.03 6.43
C LEU A 149 26.63 -3.12 5.33
N ILE A 150 26.20 -1.85 5.29
CA ILE A 150 26.70 -0.85 4.34
C ILE A 150 26.94 0.48 5.06
N GLU A 151 27.59 1.42 4.37
CA GLU A 151 27.68 2.82 4.80
C GLU A 151 26.98 3.73 3.79
N LEU A 152 26.14 4.62 4.26
CA LEU A 152 25.45 5.65 3.51
C LEU A 152 26.00 7.04 3.86
N PRO A 153 25.69 8.08 3.05
CA PRO A 153 25.96 9.48 3.42
C PRO A 153 25.36 9.80 4.80
N ALA A 154 26.02 10.67 5.56
CA ALA A 154 25.63 11.00 6.94
C ALA A 154 24.26 11.67 7.06
N ASP A 155 23.74 12.23 5.98
CA ASP A 155 22.44 12.88 5.85
C ASP A 155 21.38 12.00 5.16
N ALA A 156 21.72 10.74 4.86
CA ALA A 156 20.78 9.78 4.29
C ALA A 156 19.54 9.63 5.18
N SER A 157 18.37 9.77 4.60
CA SER A 157 17.08 9.71 5.29
C SER A 157 15.96 9.34 4.33
N ALA A 158 14.81 8.94 4.87
CA ALA A 158 13.62 8.66 4.08
C ALA A 158 13.11 9.88 3.28
N GLU A 159 13.36 11.10 3.77
CA GLU A 159 12.96 12.34 3.11
C GLU A 159 13.92 12.71 1.96
N MET A 160 15.22 12.53 2.17
CA MET A 160 16.23 12.83 1.17
C MET A 160 16.18 11.86 -0.01
N GLY A 161 15.90 10.60 0.28
CA GLY A 161 16.02 9.50 -0.66
C GLY A 161 17.48 9.11 -0.90
N VAL A 162 17.76 7.81 -1.00
CA VAL A 162 19.08 7.27 -1.42
C VAL A 162 18.86 6.03 -2.29
N THR A 163 19.79 5.79 -3.19
CA THR A 163 19.81 4.65 -4.09
C THR A 163 21.10 3.83 -3.91
N THR A 164 21.19 2.69 -4.54
CA THR A 164 22.43 1.88 -4.57
C THR A 164 23.65 2.65 -5.08
N LEU A 165 23.45 3.73 -5.86
CA LEU A 165 24.52 4.59 -6.35
C LEU A 165 25.10 5.52 -5.27
N ASP A 166 24.38 5.70 -4.17
CA ASP A 166 24.78 6.56 -3.05
C ASP A 166 25.51 5.79 -1.94
N ILE A 167 25.68 4.46 -2.08
CA ILE A 167 26.42 3.64 -1.12
C ILE A 167 27.87 4.11 -1.06
N VAL A 168 28.30 4.58 0.13
CA VAL A 168 29.67 5.04 0.38
C VAL A 168 30.63 3.87 0.51
N ASP A 169 30.22 2.83 1.26
CA ASP A 169 30.96 1.56 1.40
C ASP A 169 29.95 0.40 1.48
N ALA A 170 30.02 -0.48 0.50
CA ALA A 170 29.23 -1.71 0.46
C ALA A 170 29.84 -2.83 1.31
N LYS A 171 30.98 -2.62 1.99
CA LYS A 171 31.70 -3.59 2.85
C LYS A 171 31.94 -4.95 2.19
N GLY A 172 32.04 -4.91 0.86
CA GLY A 172 32.26 -6.09 0.02
C GLY A 172 31.01 -6.86 -0.34
N PHE A 173 29.81 -6.40 0.02
CA PHE A 173 28.54 -6.98 -0.41
C PHE A 173 28.16 -6.53 -1.83
N ASP A 174 27.43 -7.40 -2.55
CA ASP A 174 26.84 -7.10 -3.86
C ASP A 174 25.36 -6.73 -3.67
N VAL A 175 25.08 -5.43 -3.55
CA VAL A 175 23.71 -4.92 -3.33
C VAL A 175 23.01 -4.74 -4.67
N GLN A 176 21.93 -5.47 -4.89
CA GLN A 176 21.17 -5.49 -6.15
C GLN A 176 19.73 -5.03 -5.94
N ALA A 177 19.35 -3.92 -6.57
CA ALA A 177 17.96 -3.45 -6.60
C ALA A 177 17.18 -4.20 -7.70
N VAL A 178 16.08 -4.85 -7.31
CA VAL A 178 15.21 -5.62 -8.20
C VAL A 178 13.75 -5.30 -7.93
N GLN A 179 12.85 -5.65 -8.86
CA GLN A 179 11.44 -5.37 -8.72
C GLN A 179 10.88 -6.01 -7.43
N ALA A 180 10.16 -5.22 -6.62
CA ALA A 180 9.79 -5.56 -5.24
C ALA A 180 9.02 -6.89 -5.09
N ASP A 181 8.05 -7.15 -5.98
CA ASP A 181 7.25 -8.39 -6.01
C ASP A 181 8.08 -9.63 -6.36
N THR A 182 9.25 -9.45 -7.00
CA THR A 182 10.12 -10.57 -7.40
C THR A 182 11.15 -10.93 -6.32
N VAL A 183 11.41 -10.05 -5.35
CA VAL A 183 12.46 -10.23 -4.33
C VAL A 183 12.32 -11.57 -3.58
N PRO A 184 11.13 -11.96 -3.06
CA PRO A 184 11.00 -13.23 -2.33
C PRO A 184 11.32 -14.45 -3.21
N ALA A 185 10.85 -14.45 -4.45
CA ALA A 185 11.09 -15.55 -5.38
C ALA A 185 12.57 -15.62 -5.80
N GLN A 186 13.22 -14.47 -5.98
CA GLN A 186 14.65 -14.42 -6.28
C GLN A 186 15.48 -14.92 -5.09
N LEU A 187 15.14 -14.53 -3.85
CA LEU A 187 15.79 -15.05 -2.65
C LEU A 187 15.65 -16.57 -2.55
N ALA A 188 14.45 -17.10 -2.71
CA ALA A 188 14.15 -18.53 -2.61
C ALA A 188 14.91 -19.38 -3.66
N ASN A 189 15.21 -18.79 -4.83
CA ASN A 189 15.92 -19.46 -5.93
C ASN A 189 17.41 -19.07 -6.02
N SER A 190 17.91 -18.27 -5.08
CA SER A 190 19.30 -17.83 -5.03
C SER A 190 20.25 -18.90 -4.48
N ASN A 191 21.55 -18.63 -4.55
CA ASN A 191 22.55 -19.44 -3.87
C ASN A 191 22.43 -19.28 -2.34
N PRO A 192 22.74 -20.34 -1.56
CA PRO A 192 22.90 -20.19 -0.11
C PRO A 192 23.87 -19.07 0.25
N GLY A 193 23.54 -18.29 1.29
CA GLY A 193 24.30 -17.10 1.68
C GLY A 193 23.76 -15.78 1.14
N THR A 194 22.84 -15.81 0.16
CA THR A 194 22.11 -14.62 -0.30
C THR A 194 21.15 -14.15 0.77
N VAL A 195 21.02 -12.84 0.94
CA VAL A 195 20.03 -12.20 1.81
C VAL A 195 19.18 -11.21 1.03
N ALA A 196 18.01 -10.86 1.55
CA ALA A 196 17.14 -9.91 0.90
C ALA A 196 16.33 -9.06 1.90
N VAL A 197 16.18 -7.78 1.63
CA VAL A 197 15.20 -6.92 2.31
C VAL A 197 13.89 -7.00 1.57
N ILE A 198 12.83 -7.39 2.27
CA ILE A 198 11.53 -7.72 1.67
C ILE A 198 10.42 -6.91 2.33
N ASN A 199 9.54 -6.31 1.51
CA ASN A 199 8.32 -5.65 1.95
C ASN A 199 7.41 -6.61 2.73
N GLY A 200 6.77 -6.14 3.80
CA GLY A 200 5.97 -6.97 4.70
C GLY A 200 4.89 -7.80 3.99
N ASN A 201 4.11 -7.19 3.09
CA ASN A 201 3.08 -7.90 2.34
C ASN A 201 3.67 -9.00 1.42
N TYR A 202 4.80 -8.75 0.75
CA TYR A 202 5.44 -9.76 -0.10
C TYR A 202 6.10 -10.87 0.73
N ALA A 203 6.62 -10.55 1.92
CA ALA A 203 7.09 -11.56 2.86
C ALA A 203 5.94 -12.47 3.32
N LEU A 204 4.80 -11.89 3.71
CA LEU A 204 3.58 -12.65 4.07
C LEU A 204 3.07 -13.52 2.92
N GLN A 205 3.00 -12.99 1.69
CA GLN A 205 2.59 -13.75 0.50
C GLN A 205 3.51 -14.93 0.22
N ALA A 206 4.81 -14.78 0.47
CA ALA A 206 5.79 -15.84 0.32
C ALA A 206 5.82 -16.83 1.50
N GLY A 207 4.99 -16.62 2.53
CA GLY A 207 4.93 -17.47 3.73
C GLY A 207 6.10 -17.26 4.69
N LEU A 208 6.88 -16.17 4.53
CA LEU A 208 7.95 -15.79 5.45
C LEU A 208 7.34 -15.20 6.73
N LYS A 209 7.96 -15.49 7.87
CA LYS A 209 7.52 -14.99 9.17
C LYS A 209 8.46 -13.88 9.63
N VAL A 210 7.93 -12.83 10.21
CA VAL A 210 8.73 -11.76 10.85
C VAL A 210 9.71 -12.34 11.89
N ALA A 211 9.31 -13.40 12.58
CA ALA A 211 10.17 -14.08 13.58
C ALA A 211 11.39 -14.78 12.94
N ASP A 212 11.39 -15.05 11.65
CA ASP A 212 12.48 -15.70 10.91
C ASP A 212 13.39 -14.66 10.22
N ALA A 213 13.09 -13.37 10.35
CA ALA A 213 13.92 -12.31 9.81
C ALA A 213 15.23 -12.18 10.61
N LEU A 214 16.34 -11.97 9.91
CA LEU A 214 17.67 -11.72 10.50
C LEU A 214 17.71 -10.36 11.22
N ALA A 215 17.00 -9.38 10.65
CA ALA A 215 16.78 -8.06 11.21
C ALA A 215 15.41 -7.54 10.76
N ILE A 216 14.81 -6.67 11.55
CA ILE A 216 13.55 -5.98 11.24
C ILE A 216 13.69 -4.49 11.51
N GLU A 217 13.01 -3.69 10.74
CA GLU A 217 12.88 -2.26 10.96
C GLU A 217 12.19 -1.97 12.30
N ASP A 218 12.68 -0.97 13.04
CA ASP A 218 12.09 -0.59 14.32
C ASP A 218 10.69 -0.01 14.16
N ALA A 219 9.69 -0.74 14.65
CA ALA A 219 8.29 -0.34 14.61
C ALA A 219 7.91 0.75 15.63
N SER A 220 8.81 1.10 16.57
CA SER A 220 8.53 2.07 17.63
C SER A 220 8.88 3.52 17.29
N GLY A 221 9.52 3.75 16.14
CA GLY A 221 10.04 5.05 15.72
C GLY A 221 9.17 5.79 14.71
N ASP A 222 9.74 6.85 14.14
CA ASP A 222 9.13 7.67 13.08
C ASP A 222 8.83 6.84 11.81
N ALA A 223 9.55 5.72 11.62
CA ALA A 223 9.34 4.80 10.49
C ALA A 223 7.90 4.27 10.44
N ALA A 224 7.31 3.92 11.60
CA ALA A 224 5.94 3.42 11.66
C ALA A 224 4.91 4.44 11.14
N GLN A 225 5.13 5.73 11.36
CA GLN A 225 4.27 6.80 10.85
C GLN A 225 4.56 7.11 9.37
N THR A 226 5.86 7.17 9.00
CA THR A 226 6.32 7.49 7.65
C THR A 226 5.87 6.43 6.64
N TYR A 227 6.04 5.15 7.00
CA TYR A 227 5.74 4.01 6.13
C TYR A 227 4.41 3.32 6.46
N ALA A 228 3.52 4.03 7.16
CA ALA A 228 2.16 3.56 7.38
C ALA A 228 1.43 3.33 6.05
N ASN A 229 0.76 2.19 5.94
CA ASN A 229 -0.10 1.86 4.81
C ASN A 229 -1.40 2.66 4.88
N ILE A 230 -1.81 3.19 3.74
CA ILE A 230 -2.85 4.21 3.59
C ILE A 230 -4.02 3.72 2.75
N ILE A 231 -5.18 4.30 2.98
CA ILE A 231 -6.22 4.37 1.96
C ILE A 231 -5.90 5.57 1.08
N ALA A 232 -5.55 5.33 -0.18
CA ALA A 232 -5.36 6.39 -1.16
C ALA A 232 -6.59 6.55 -2.05
N CYS A 233 -6.88 7.77 -2.45
CA CYS A 233 -7.97 8.13 -3.35
C CYS A 233 -7.54 9.25 -4.30
N ARG A 234 -8.41 9.59 -5.28
CA ARG A 234 -8.19 10.78 -6.10
C ARG A 234 -8.37 12.04 -5.24
N LYS A 235 -7.58 13.05 -5.51
CA LYS A 235 -7.69 14.37 -4.87
C LYS A 235 -9.09 14.96 -5.04
N GLY A 236 -9.69 15.34 -3.93
CA GLY A 236 -11.05 15.85 -3.84
C GLY A 236 -12.08 14.78 -3.47
N ASP A 237 -11.75 13.49 -3.54
CA ASP A 237 -12.61 12.37 -3.13
C ASP A 237 -12.42 11.99 -1.66
N GLU A 238 -11.38 12.49 -0.97
CA GLU A 238 -11.02 12.13 0.40
C GLU A 238 -12.15 12.35 1.40
N ASN A 239 -13.02 13.34 1.14
CA ASN A 239 -14.20 13.64 1.97
C ASN A 239 -15.51 13.12 1.37
N SER A 240 -15.46 12.30 0.30
CA SER A 240 -16.65 11.71 -0.27
C SER A 240 -17.30 10.70 0.71
N ALA A 241 -18.61 10.51 0.59
CA ALA A 241 -19.35 9.59 1.46
C ALA A 241 -18.82 8.16 1.38
N LYS A 242 -18.39 7.70 0.19
CA LYS A 242 -17.78 6.37 -0.03
C LYS A 242 -16.48 6.21 0.75
N ILE A 243 -15.55 7.15 0.56
CA ILE A 243 -14.21 7.08 1.20
C ILE A 243 -14.33 7.21 2.72
N GLN A 244 -15.16 8.13 3.21
CA GLN A 244 -15.37 8.28 4.64
C GLN A 244 -16.06 7.05 5.28
N ALA A 245 -16.97 6.39 4.58
CA ALA A 245 -17.57 5.13 5.04
C ALA A 245 -16.52 4.02 5.13
N LEU A 246 -15.64 3.89 4.11
CA LEU A 246 -14.55 2.92 4.09
C LEU A 246 -13.57 3.15 5.25
N VAL A 247 -13.09 4.39 5.42
CA VAL A 247 -12.15 4.75 6.50
C VAL A 247 -12.75 4.46 7.88
N LYS A 248 -14.00 4.89 8.11
CA LYS A 248 -14.71 4.64 9.37
C LYS A 248 -14.87 3.15 9.65
N ALA A 249 -15.14 2.33 8.65
CA ALA A 249 -15.26 0.89 8.81
C ALA A 249 -13.94 0.23 9.16
N LEU A 250 -12.82 0.70 8.57
CA LEU A 250 -11.47 0.19 8.81
C LEU A 250 -10.91 0.60 10.17
N GLN A 251 -11.11 1.83 10.61
CA GLN A 251 -10.57 2.34 11.87
C GLN A 251 -11.48 1.98 13.07
N THR A 252 -11.60 0.69 13.34
CA THR A 252 -12.42 0.16 14.45
C THR A 252 -11.62 -0.79 15.34
N ASP A 253 -12.01 -0.90 16.62
CA ASP A 253 -11.39 -1.85 17.55
C ASP A 253 -11.47 -3.30 17.04
N ALA A 254 -12.53 -3.66 16.30
CA ALA A 254 -12.67 -4.98 15.71
C ALA A 254 -11.59 -5.27 14.66
N VAL A 255 -11.29 -4.30 13.78
CA VAL A 255 -10.21 -4.42 12.78
C VAL A 255 -8.86 -4.42 13.47
N LYS A 256 -8.65 -3.58 14.49
CA LYS A 256 -7.42 -3.56 15.28
C LYS A 256 -7.15 -4.92 15.95
N THR A 257 -8.18 -5.52 16.55
CA THR A 257 -8.09 -6.86 17.16
C THR A 257 -7.78 -7.93 16.10
N TYR A 258 -8.49 -7.89 14.94
CA TYR A 258 -8.23 -8.82 13.85
C TYR A 258 -6.76 -8.75 13.38
N ILE A 259 -6.22 -7.54 13.19
CA ILE A 259 -4.83 -7.35 12.78
C ILE A 259 -3.87 -7.96 13.83
N ALA A 260 -4.08 -7.67 15.11
CA ALA A 260 -3.22 -8.17 16.17
C ALA A 260 -3.23 -9.71 16.25
N ASP A 261 -4.40 -10.32 16.15
CA ASP A 261 -4.59 -11.77 16.28
C ASP A 261 -4.12 -12.55 15.04
N SER A 262 -4.22 -11.93 13.83
CA SER A 262 -3.94 -12.63 12.58
C SER A 262 -2.47 -12.59 12.16
N TYR A 263 -1.75 -11.51 12.46
CA TYR A 263 -0.43 -11.27 11.85
C TYR A 263 0.75 -11.30 12.83
N ASN A 264 0.54 -11.53 14.12
CA ASN A 264 1.61 -11.74 15.12
C ASN A 264 2.75 -10.70 15.04
N GLY A 265 2.41 -9.42 14.85
CA GLY A 265 3.38 -8.33 14.77
C GLY A 265 3.94 -8.06 13.35
N ALA A 266 3.65 -8.88 12.35
CA ALA A 266 4.00 -8.59 10.96
C ALA A 266 3.18 -7.42 10.39
N VAL A 267 2.02 -7.14 10.99
CA VAL A 267 1.14 -6.01 10.69
C VAL A 267 0.70 -5.38 12.01
N VAL A 268 0.82 -4.07 12.11
CA VAL A 268 0.50 -3.31 13.33
C VAL A 268 -0.48 -2.20 13.00
N ALA A 269 -1.68 -2.22 13.59
CA ALA A 269 -2.64 -1.13 13.44
C ALA A 269 -2.10 0.16 14.09
N ILE A 270 -2.30 1.31 13.42
CA ILE A 270 -1.75 2.62 13.85
C ILE A 270 -2.82 3.70 14.05
N PHE A 271 -4.08 3.35 14.18
CA PHE A 271 -5.20 4.25 14.45
C PHE A 271 -5.79 4.04 15.84
#